data_a75eaf2d6372b58cffcb0d5264471925
#
_entry.id   a75eaf2d6372b58cffcb0d5264471925
#
_cell.length_a   1.000
_cell.length_b   1.000
_cell.length_c   1.000
_cell.angle_alpha   90.00
_cell.angle_beta   90.00
_cell.angle_gamma   90.00
#
_symmetry.space_group_name_H-M   'P 1'
#
loop_
_entity.id
_entity.type
_entity.pdbx_description
1 polymer ?
#
loop_
_entity_poly.entity_id
_entity_poly.type
_entity_poly.pdbx_seq_one_letter_code
_entity_poly.pdbx_strand_id
1 'polypeptide(L)'
;TSHLDTSQEVVEAVQQLGEDTQNFFTDAWNYFQQALPTIIKVVLVALIGLLLAKVFLRLCRKGLQRSKMDKSAHHFFYSVLRGVVYIVLVLVILQTMGVEMSSIVALFSVCGVALSLAVQDSLSNVCGGVLLLVSKPLELGDYVLINGVEGEVVKISLLNIKLHTVDNKAIYIPNGVVTQN
;
A
#
# COMPACT_ATOMS: atom_id res chain seq x y z
N THR A 1 54.66 -2.93 -54.73
CA THR A 1 53.20 -2.88 -54.65
C THR A 1 52.70 -3.30 -53.25
N SER A 2 53.33 -4.26 -52.55
CA SER A 2 52.85 -4.75 -51.23
C SER A 2 53.01 -3.77 -50.09
N HIS A 3 53.97 -2.88 -50.09
CA HIS A 3 54.23 -1.88 -49.04
C HIS A 3 53.23 -0.70 -49.06
N LEU A 4 52.74 -0.37 -50.25
CA LEU A 4 51.73 0.71 -50.39
C LEU A 4 50.34 0.25 -49.95
N ASP A 5 49.98 -1.02 -50.12
CA ASP A 5 48.75 -1.65 -49.75
C ASP A 5 48.60 -1.70 -48.19
N THR A 6 49.70 -2.10 -47.53
CA THR A 6 49.68 -2.17 -46.01
C THR A 6 49.60 -0.79 -45.37
N SER A 7 50.14 0.27 -46.02
CA SER A 7 50.06 1.63 -45.49
C SER A 7 48.68 2.23 -45.68
N GLN A 8 47.94 1.86 -46.73
CA GLN A 8 46.55 2.27 -46.92
C GLN A 8 45.58 1.55 -45.92
N GLU A 9 45.79 0.25 -45.73
CA GLU A 9 45.00 -0.49 -44.70
C GLU A 9 45.18 0.08 -43.29
N VAL A 10 46.37 0.49 -42.89
CA VAL A 10 46.63 1.11 -41.59
C VAL A 10 45.97 2.48 -41.48
N VAL A 11 45.97 3.28 -42.54
CA VAL A 11 45.31 4.57 -42.56
C VAL A 11 43.79 4.42 -42.45
N GLU A 12 43.19 3.48 -43.18
CA GLU A 12 41.76 3.18 -43.08
C GLU A 12 41.36 2.67 -41.68
N ALA A 13 42.16 1.78 -41.08
CA ALA A 13 41.95 1.29 -39.76
C ALA A 13 42.02 2.42 -38.69
N VAL A 14 42.94 3.34 -38.81
CA VAL A 14 43.07 4.52 -37.92
C VAL A 14 41.90 5.48 -38.11
N GLN A 15 41.44 5.69 -39.35
CA GLN A 15 40.25 6.51 -39.63
C GLN A 15 38.98 5.86 -39.03
N GLN A 16 38.79 4.55 -39.23
CA GLN A 16 37.68 3.82 -38.64
C GLN A 16 37.68 3.91 -37.10
N LEU A 17 38.82 3.72 -36.45
CA LEU A 17 38.95 3.90 -35.01
C LEU A 17 38.63 5.34 -34.57
N GLY A 18 38.98 6.33 -35.37
CA GLY A 18 38.63 7.74 -35.12
C GLY A 18 37.13 8.00 -35.23
N GLU A 19 36.48 7.45 -36.24
CA GLU A 19 35.03 7.55 -36.43
C GLU A 19 34.25 6.80 -35.34
N ASP A 20 34.68 5.60 -34.98
CA ASP A 20 34.06 4.79 -33.93
C ASP A 20 34.14 5.47 -32.55
N THR A 21 35.29 6.09 -32.25
CA THR A 21 35.44 6.86 -31.00
C THR A 21 34.58 8.12 -30.99
N GLN A 22 34.48 8.87 -32.09
CA GLN A 22 33.59 10.02 -32.17
C GLN A 22 32.14 9.65 -32.10
N ASN A 23 31.73 8.57 -32.77
CA ASN A 23 30.37 8.05 -32.70
C ASN A 23 30.03 7.61 -31.27
N PHE A 24 30.92 6.94 -30.57
CA PHE A 24 30.73 6.54 -29.16
C PHE A 24 30.48 7.75 -28.26
N PHE A 25 31.27 8.82 -28.36
CA PHE A 25 31.10 10.03 -27.58
C PHE A 25 29.79 10.76 -27.94
N THR A 26 29.43 10.79 -29.20
CA THR A 26 28.21 11.43 -29.70
C THR A 26 26.97 10.66 -29.23
N ASP A 27 27.01 9.35 -29.31
CA ASP A 27 25.92 8.49 -28.84
C ASP A 27 25.78 8.55 -27.32
N ALA A 28 26.86 8.53 -26.58
CA ALA A 28 26.84 8.69 -25.12
C ALA A 28 26.26 10.06 -24.71
N TRP A 29 26.63 11.13 -25.45
CA TRP A 29 26.08 12.47 -25.21
C TRP A 29 24.58 12.55 -25.53
N ASN A 30 24.16 11.96 -26.64
CA ASN A 30 22.72 11.91 -27.01
C ASN A 30 21.92 11.09 -26.01
N TYR A 31 22.46 9.96 -25.55
CA TYR A 31 21.86 9.17 -24.47
C TYR A 31 21.70 9.98 -23.18
N PHE A 32 22.72 10.71 -22.80
CA PHE A 32 22.70 11.58 -21.63
C PHE A 32 21.65 12.69 -21.75
N GLN A 33 21.58 13.36 -22.91
CA GLN A 33 20.57 14.40 -23.15
C GLN A 33 19.14 13.86 -23.16
N GLN A 34 18.92 12.64 -23.66
CA GLN A 34 17.62 12.00 -23.65
C GLN A 34 17.22 11.51 -22.25
N ALA A 35 18.18 11.06 -21.45
CA ALA A 35 17.96 10.60 -20.09
C ALA A 35 17.72 11.75 -19.09
N LEU A 36 18.33 12.91 -19.34
CA LEU A 36 18.31 14.07 -18.43
C LEU A 36 16.88 14.51 -18.01
N PRO A 37 15.92 14.68 -18.94
CA PRO A 37 14.55 15.08 -18.57
C PRO A 37 13.85 14.01 -17.75
N THR A 38 14.12 12.73 -17.97
CA THR A 38 13.56 11.62 -17.17
C THR A 38 14.17 11.63 -15.78
N ILE A 39 15.48 11.82 -15.65
CA ILE A 39 16.15 11.92 -14.34
C ILE A 39 15.59 13.08 -13.53
N ILE A 40 15.43 14.26 -14.15
CA ILE A 40 14.87 15.44 -13.49
C ILE A 40 13.43 15.15 -13.00
N LYS A 41 12.59 14.53 -13.84
CA LYS A 41 11.22 14.13 -13.47
C LYS A 41 11.23 13.18 -12.29
N VAL A 42 12.07 12.15 -12.31
CA VAL A 42 12.18 11.16 -11.24
C VAL A 42 12.61 11.82 -9.92
N VAL A 43 13.62 12.68 -9.97
CA VAL A 43 14.08 13.42 -8.78
C VAL A 43 12.99 14.33 -8.21
N LEU A 44 12.30 15.08 -9.07
CA LEU A 44 11.17 15.93 -8.65
C LEU A 44 10.04 15.11 -8.02
N VAL A 45 9.63 14.02 -8.67
CA VAL A 45 8.57 13.13 -8.16
C VAL A 45 9.00 12.50 -6.83
N ALA A 46 10.25 12.07 -6.69
CA ALA A 46 10.77 11.52 -5.45
C ALA A 46 10.79 12.57 -4.32
N LEU A 47 11.27 13.78 -4.58
CA LEU A 47 11.29 14.85 -3.58
C LEU A 47 9.88 15.25 -3.13
N ILE A 48 8.99 15.50 -4.08
CA ILE A 48 7.59 15.87 -3.79
C ILE A 48 6.90 14.71 -3.07
N GLY A 49 7.05 13.48 -3.57
CA GLY A 49 6.46 12.30 -2.97
C GLY A 49 6.94 12.05 -1.53
N LEU A 50 8.24 12.21 -1.26
CA LEU A 50 8.78 12.10 0.10
C LEU A 50 8.25 13.21 1.03
N LEU A 51 8.08 14.43 0.53
CA LEU A 51 7.49 15.52 1.31
C LEU A 51 6.03 15.23 1.64
N LEU A 52 5.23 14.82 0.64
CA LEU A 52 3.83 14.45 0.82
C LEU A 52 3.69 13.25 1.77
N ALA A 53 4.50 12.21 1.59
CA ALA A 53 4.53 11.05 2.48
C ALA A 53 4.84 11.45 3.94
N LYS A 54 5.84 12.31 4.15
CA LYS A 54 6.17 12.81 5.50
C LYS A 54 5.03 13.63 6.11
N VAL A 55 4.40 14.52 5.34
CA VAL A 55 3.27 15.32 5.82
C VAL A 55 2.09 14.42 6.17
N PHE A 56 1.71 13.51 5.27
CA PHE A 56 0.64 12.56 5.47
C PHE A 56 0.87 11.68 6.71
N LEU A 57 2.05 11.07 6.84
CA LEU A 57 2.39 10.23 7.99
C LEU A 57 2.42 11.03 9.32
N ARG A 58 2.81 12.31 9.29
CA ARG A 58 2.74 13.17 10.48
C ARG A 58 1.30 13.45 10.90
N LEU A 59 0.42 13.71 9.94
CA LEU A 59 -1.01 13.93 10.20
C LEU A 59 -1.66 12.67 10.77
N CYS A 60 -1.43 11.52 10.15
CA CYS A 60 -1.93 10.24 10.63
C CYS A 60 -1.41 9.93 12.06
N ARG A 61 -0.12 10.14 12.31
CA ARG A 61 0.47 9.94 13.65
C ARG A 61 -0.20 10.83 14.70
N LYS A 62 -0.45 12.12 14.39
CA LYS A 62 -1.17 13.03 15.31
C LYS A 62 -2.60 12.58 15.56
N GLY A 63 -3.30 12.11 14.51
CA GLY A 63 -4.66 11.56 14.64
C GLY A 63 -4.69 10.32 15.53
N LEU A 64 -3.79 9.38 15.27
CA LEU A 64 -3.67 8.18 16.07
C LEU A 64 -3.34 8.48 17.54
N GLN A 65 -2.48 9.45 17.84
CA GLN A 65 -2.10 9.82 19.21
C GLN A 65 -3.25 10.41 20.05
N ARG A 66 -4.31 10.91 19.38
CA ARG A 66 -5.52 11.38 20.06
C ARG A 66 -6.49 10.25 20.42
N SER A 67 -6.33 9.08 19.83
CA SER A 67 -7.13 7.90 20.14
C SER A 67 -6.65 7.27 21.45
N LYS A 68 -7.59 6.79 22.28
CA LYS A 68 -7.32 6.04 23.54
C LYS A 68 -6.85 4.59 23.29
N MET A 69 -6.19 4.33 22.16
CA MET A 69 -5.68 3.01 21.80
C MET A 69 -4.38 2.68 22.56
N ASP A 70 -4.15 1.38 22.77
CA ASP A 70 -2.91 0.88 23.38
C ASP A 70 -1.68 1.28 22.54
N LYS A 71 -0.56 1.56 23.21
CA LYS A 71 0.70 1.96 22.54
C LYS A 71 1.19 0.94 21.53
N SER A 72 0.96 -0.36 21.80
CA SER A 72 1.36 -1.46 20.90
C SER A 72 0.55 -1.46 19.61
N ALA A 73 -0.79 -1.30 19.70
CA ALA A 73 -1.67 -1.19 18.55
C ALA A 73 -1.34 0.05 17.70
N HIS A 74 -1.04 1.17 18.35
CA HIS A 74 -0.61 2.41 17.72
C HIS A 74 0.64 2.23 16.86
N HIS A 75 1.65 1.55 17.40
CA HIS A 75 2.91 1.29 16.70
C HIS A 75 2.69 0.37 15.49
N PHE A 76 1.88 -0.67 15.65
CA PHE A 76 1.55 -1.60 14.57
C PHE A 76 0.86 -0.89 13.40
N PHE A 77 -0.23 -0.17 13.66
CA PHE A 77 -0.98 0.55 12.62
C PHE A 77 -0.12 1.60 11.90
N TYR A 78 0.69 2.34 12.65
CA TYR A 78 1.59 3.32 12.04
C TYR A 78 2.66 2.65 11.17
N SER A 79 3.21 1.51 11.57
CA SER A 79 4.21 0.76 10.79
C SER A 79 3.63 0.22 9.50
N VAL A 80 2.43 -0.36 9.53
CA VAL A 80 1.71 -0.85 8.35
C VAL A 80 1.42 0.31 7.39
N LEU A 81 0.83 1.39 7.89
CA LEU A 81 0.52 2.57 7.08
C LEU A 81 1.77 3.16 6.43
N ARG A 82 2.85 3.26 7.19
CA ARG A 82 4.15 3.72 6.68
C ARG A 82 4.64 2.81 5.56
N GLY A 83 4.57 1.50 5.73
CA GLY A 83 4.96 0.52 4.71
C GLY A 83 4.18 0.71 3.41
N VAL A 84 2.85 0.82 3.50
CA VAL A 84 1.97 1.04 2.33
C VAL A 84 2.33 2.34 1.61
N VAL A 85 2.51 3.44 2.34
CA VAL A 85 2.85 4.75 1.74
C VAL A 85 4.18 4.70 0.99
N TYR A 86 5.21 4.03 1.55
CA TYR A 86 6.50 3.91 0.85
C TYR A 86 6.42 2.95 -0.34
N ILE A 87 5.64 1.87 -0.27
CA ILE A 87 5.42 0.98 -1.42
C ILE A 87 4.78 1.78 -2.57
N VAL A 88 3.72 2.55 -2.30
CA VAL A 88 3.07 3.38 -3.31
C VAL A 88 4.05 4.40 -3.91
N LEU A 89 4.88 5.04 -3.08
CA LEU A 89 5.88 6.00 -3.55
C LEU A 89 6.89 5.34 -4.49
N VAL A 90 7.39 4.15 -4.14
CA VAL A 90 8.31 3.37 -4.99
C VAL A 90 7.66 3.03 -6.33
N LEU A 91 6.40 2.59 -6.33
CA LEU A 91 5.66 2.28 -7.56
C LEU A 91 5.53 3.52 -8.47
N VAL A 92 5.21 4.68 -7.91
CA VAL A 92 5.12 5.95 -8.67
C VAL A 92 6.48 6.33 -9.27
N ILE A 93 7.57 6.14 -8.53
CA ILE A 93 8.92 6.39 -9.03
C ILE A 93 9.26 5.45 -10.19
N LEU A 94 9.00 4.15 -10.04
CA LEU A 94 9.23 3.14 -11.09
C LEU A 94 8.43 3.45 -12.36
N GLN A 95 7.17 3.85 -12.22
CA GLN A 95 6.34 4.28 -13.34
C GLN A 95 6.92 5.50 -14.04
N THR A 96 7.45 6.47 -13.29
CA THR A 96 8.09 7.67 -13.85
C THR A 96 9.37 7.32 -14.61
N MET A 97 10.07 6.25 -14.22
CA MET A 97 11.25 5.73 -14.93
C MET A 97 10.89 4.97 -16.21
N GLY A 98 9.59 4.77 -16.51
CA GLY A 98 9.13 4.05 -17.70
C GLY A 98 9.03 2.54 -17.51
N VAL A 99 9.07 2.04 -16.26
CA VAL A 99 8.86 0.62 -15.98
C VAL A 99 7.41 0.27 -16.28
N GLU A 100 7.19 -0.81 -17.02
CA GLU A 100 5.84 -1.30 -17.30
C GLU A 100 5.19 -1.82 -16.00
N MET A 101 4.10 -1.15 -15.60
CA MET A 101 3.46 -1.39 -14.31
C MET A 101 2.35 -2.44 -14.35
N SER A 102 1.93 -2.88 -15.54
CA SER A 102 0.78 -3.78 -15.69
C SER A 102 0.94 -5.09 -14.89
N SER A 103 2.09 -5.74 -14.99
CA SER A 103 2.38 -6.98 -14.25
C SER A 103 2.47 -6.74 -12.74
N ILE A 104 3.05 -5.63 -12.33
CA ILE A 104 3.18 -5.26 -10.91
C ILE A 104 1.80 -4.97 -10.31
N VAL A 105 0.96 -4.19 -11.02
CA VAL A 105 -0.42 -3.89 -10.60
C VAL A 105 -1.25 -5.17 -10.55
N ALA A 106 -1.11 -6.09 -11.53
CA ALA A 106 -1.79 -7.37 -11.51
C ALA A 106 -1.42 -8.19 -10.27
N LEU A 107 -0.11 -8.27 -9.93
CA LEU A 107 0.36 -8.96 -8.73
C LEU A 107 -0.23 -8.34 -7.45
N PHE A 108 -0.17 -7.01 -7.30
CA PHE A 108 -0.75 -6.33 -6.16
C PHE A 108 -2.27 -6.49 -6.07
N SER A 109 -2.96 -6.59 -7.21
CA SER A 109 -4.41 -6.84 -7.25
C SER A 109 -4.74 -8.21 -6.67
N VAL A 110 -4.01 -9.25 -7.06
CA VAL A 110 -4.18 -10.61 -6.50
C VAL A 110 -3.89 -10.63 -4.99
N CYS A 111 -2.79 -10.01 -4.56
CA CYS A 111 -2.46 -9.88 -3.14
C CYS A 111 -3.55 -9.11 -2.38
N GLY A 112 -4.11 -8.06 -2.98
CA GLY A 112 -5.20 -7.26 -2.40
C GLY A 112 -6.47 -8.07 -2.21
N VAL A 113 -6.85 -8.89 -3.19
CA VAL A 113 -8.00 -9.81 -3.07
C VAL A 113 -7.76 -10.83 -1.96
N ALA A 114 -6.58 -11.45 -1.92
CA ALA A 114 -6.24 -12.41 -0.86
C ALA A 114 -6.31 -11.77 0.54
N LEU A 115 -5.76 -10.56 0.69
CA LEU A 115 -5.81 -9.82 1.95
C LEU A 115 -7.25 -9.44 2.32
N SER A 116 -8.06 -9.01 1.33
CA SER A 116 -9.47 -8.67 1.54
C SER A 116 -10.26 -9.86 2.08
N LEU A 117 -10.06 -11.06 1.50
CA LEU A 117 -10.68 -12.29 2.00
C LEU A 117 -10.21 -12.64 3.42
N ALA A 118 -8.92 -12.43 3.71
CA ALA A 118 -8.36 -12.72 5.03
C ALA A 118 -8.94 -11.82 6.16
N VAL A 119 -9.37 -10.59 5.84
CA VAL A 119 -9.93 -9.64 6.83
C VAL A 119 -11.45 -9.48 6.74
N GLN A 120 -12.11 -10.22 5.84
CA GLN A 120 -13.54 -10.09 5.52
C GLN A 120 -14.42 -10.18 6.77
N ASP A 121 -14.21 -11.18 7.62
CA ASP A 121 -15.01 -11.38 8.83
C ASP A 121 -14.83 -10.24 9.84
N SER A 122 -13.61 -9.74 9.98
CA SER A 122 -13.34 -8.60 10.86
C SER A 122 -14.04 -7.34 10.36
N LEU A 123 -14.02 -7.11 9.06
CA LEU A 123 -14.70 -5.97 8.43
C LEU A 123 -16.23 -6.10 8.55
N SER A 124 -16.78 -7.29 8.37
CA SER A 124 -18.19 -7.60 8.57
C SER A 124 -18.64 -7.26 10.00
N ASN A 125 -17.82 -7.62 11.00
CA ASN A 125 -18.11 -7.31 12.40
C ASN A 125 -18.07 -5.81 12.68
N VAL A 126 -17.13 -5.07 12.09
CA VAL A 126 -17.09 -3.60 12.22
C VAL A 126 -18.32 -2.96 11.59
N CYS A 127 -18.68 -3.36 10.37
CA CYS A 127 -19.88 -2.85 9.68
C CYS A 127 -21.15 -3.18 10.46
N GLY A 128 -21.28 -4.41 10.96
CA GLY A 128 -22.37 -4.82 11.84
C GLY A 128 -22.43 -3.98 13.12
N GLY A 129 -21.30 -3.72 13.76
CA GLY A 129 -21.23 -2.87 14.94
C GLY A 129 -21.66 -1.43 14.69
N VAL A 130 -21.24 -0.84 13.56
CA VAL A 130 -21.70 0.50 13.15
C VAL A 130 -23.21 0.49 12.91
N LEU A 131 -23.75 -0.53 12.23
CA LEU A 131 -25.18 -0.66 11.97
C LEU A 131 -25.96 -0.74 13.28
N LEU A 132 -25.53 -1.59 14.22
CA LEU A 132 -26.18 -1.73 15.54
C LEU A 132 -26.18 -0.41 16.34
N LEU A 133 -25.07 0.34 16.29
CA LEU A 133 -24.95 1.60 17.02
C LEU A 133 -25.74 2.75 16.39
N VAL A 134 -25.89 2.76 15.05
CA VAL A 134 -26.60 3.83 14.31
C VAL A 134 -28.09 3.55 14.22
N SER A 135 -28.48 2.35 13.78
CA SER A 135 -29.88 1.97 13.57
C SER A 135 -30.58 1.54 14.85
N LYS A 136 -29.81 1.15 15.89
CA LYS A 136 -30.27 0.71 17.21
C LYS A 136 -31.43 -0.30 17.15
N PRO A 137 -31.29 -1.39 16.35
CA PRO A 137 -32.31 -2.45 16.35
C PRO A 137 -32.36 -3.20 17.69
N LEU A 138 -31.27 -3.08 18.49
CA LEU A 138 -31.14 -3.65 19.84
C LEU A 138 -30.62 -2.55 20.77
N GLU A 139 -31.16 -2.51 21.98
CA GLU A 139 -30.72 -1.59 23.03
C GLU A 139 -30.11 -2.35 24.21
N LEU A 140 -29.42 -1.62 25.09
CA LEU A 140 -28.88 -2.19 26.32
C LEU A 140 -30.06 -2.56 27.24
N GLY A 141 -30.04 -3.78 27.78
CA GLY A 141 -31.10 -4.33 28.60
C GLY A 141 -32.10 -5.20 27.83
N ASP A 142 -32.07 -5.22 26.49
CA ASP A 142 -32.93 -6.10 25.71
C ASP A 142 -32.57 -7.57 25.94
N TYR A 143 -33.60 -8.42 26.07
CA TYR A 143 -33.43 -9.86 26.12
C TYR A 143 -33.56 -10.44 24.71
N VAL A 144 -32.49 -11.05 24.22
CA VAL A 144 -32.38 -11.50 22.83
C VAL A 144 -32.00 -12.97 22.74
N LEU A 145 -32.42 -13.61 21.64
CA LEU A 145 -31.98 -14.96 21.25
C LEU A 145 -31.21 -14.87 19.92
N ILE A 146 -29.92 -15.17 19.94
CA ILE A 146 -29.06 -15.10 18.77
C ILE A 146 -28.29 -16.41 18.63
N ASN A 147 -28.50 -17.14 17.52
CA ASN A 147 -27.88 -18.45 17.26
C ASN A 147 -28.01 -19.47 18.41
N GLY A 148 -29.18 -19.51 19.06
CA GLY A 148 -29.42 -20.42 20.14
C GLY A 148 -28.83 -19.98 21.50
N VAL A 149 -28.22 -18.82 21.57
CA VAL A 149 -27.75 -18.19 22.81
C VAL A 149 -28.76 -17.11 23.21
N GLU A 150 -29.34 -17.24 24.37
CA GLU A 150 -30.27 -16.25 24.93
C GLU A 150 -29.64 -15.51 26.10
N GLY A 151 -29.97 -14.23 26.22
CA GLY A 151 -29.47 -13.39 27.31
C GLY A 151 -29.80 -11.91 27.14
N GLU A 152 -29.50 -11.14 28.16
CA GLU A 152 -29.65 -9.69 28.19
C GLU A 152 -28.41 -9.01 27.56
N VAL A 153 -28.65 -8.00 26.72
CA VAL A 153 -27.59 -7.18 26.09
C VAL A 153 -26.98 -6.23 27.12
N VAL A 154 -25.78 -6.53 27.56
CA VAL A 154 -25.06 -5.72 28.59
C VAL A 154 -24.18 -4.67 27.95
N LYS A 155 -23.61 -4.94 26.76
CA LYS A 155 -22.72 -4.02 26.09
C LYS A 155 -22.73 -4.25 24.57
N ILE A 156 -22.78 -3.16 23.81
CA ILE A 156 -22.56 -3.16 22.36
C ILE A 156 -21.20 -2.49 22.10
N SER A 157 -20.28 -3.24 21.45
CA SER A 157 -18.96 -2.77 21.08
C SER A 157 -18.84 -2.75 19.56
N LEU A 158 -17.73 -2.21 19.02
CA LEU A 158 -17.53 -2.10 17.58
C LEU A 158 -17.44 -3.47 16.86
N LEU A 159 -16.92 -4.52 17.53
CA LEU A 159 -16.70 -5.84 16.93
C LEU A 159 -17.67 -6.91 17.44
N ASN A 160 -18.23 -6.73 18.63
CA ASN A 160 -19.08 -7.72 19.31
C ASN A 160 -20.10 -7.06 20.22
N ILE A 161 -21.19 -7.79 20.50
CA ILE A 161 -22.06 -7.55 21.64
C ILE A 161 -21.70 -8.49 22.78
N LYS A 162 -21.94 -8.06 24.02
CA LYS A 162 -21.82 -8.88 25.21
C LYS A 162 -23.22 -9.18 25.75
N LEU A 163 -23.53 -10.46 25.86
CA LEU A 163 -24.76 -10.94 26.48
C LEU A 163 -24.48 -11.48 27.89
N HIS A 164 -25.43 -11.33 28.75
CA HIS A 164 -25.48 -11.97 30.07
C HIS A 164 -26.59 -13.00 30.06
N THR A 165 -26.23 -14.28 30.19
CA THR A 165 -27.21 -15.37 30.21
C THR A 165 -27.86 -15.54 31.60
N VAL A 166 -28.95 -16.28 31.67
CA VAL A 166 -29.64 -16.62 32.92
C VAL A 166 -28.73 -17.35 33.92
N ASP A 167 -27.78 -18.16 33.40
CA ASP A 167 -26.75 -18.85 34.19
C ASP A 167 -25.62 -17.93 34.65
N ASN A 168 -25.79 -16.62 34.54
CA ASN A 168 -24.79 -15.61 34.91
C ASN A 168 -23.47 -15.70 34.14
N LYS A 169 -23.50 -16.19 32.87
CA LYS A 169 -22.34 -16.27 31.97
C LYS A 169 -22.28 -15.05 31.05
N ALA A 170 -21.10 -14.51 30.84
CA ALA A 170 -20.86 -13.46 29.87
C ALA A 170 -20.44 -14.08 28.52
N ILE A 171 -21.28 -13.89 27.50
CA ILE A 171 -21.03 -14.41 26.15
C ILE A 171 -20.78 -13.22 25.21
N TYR A 172 -19.76 -13.34 24.36
CA TYR A 172 -19.44 -12.36 23.34
C TYR A 172 -19.84 -12.90 21.97
N ILE A 173 -20.75 -12.20 21.28
CA ILE A 173 -21.22 -12.57 19.94
C ILE A 173 -20.69 -11.54 18.94
N PRO A 174 -20.01 -11.96 17.86
CA PRO A 174 -19.56 -11.06 16.80
C PRO A 174 -20.74 -10.31 16.17
N ASN A 175 -20.58 -9.01 15.91
CA ASN A 175 -21.66 -8.18 15.37
C ASN A 175 -22.13 -8.64 13.98
N GLY A 176 -21.23 -9.19 13.16
CA GLY A 176 -21.57 -9.75 11.85
C GLY A 176 -22.58 -10.89 11.96
N VAL A 177 -22.51 -11.70 13.00
CA VAL A 177 -23.49 -12.78 13.27
C VAL A 177 -24.84 -12.19 13.66
N VAL A 178 -24.87 -11.14 14.46
CA VAL A 178 -26.10 -10.48 14.92
C VAL A 178 -26.85 -9.82 13.78
N THR A 179 -26.14 -9.26 12.81
CA THR A 179 -26.75 -8.52 11.70
C THR A 179 -27.13 -9.39 10.51
N GLN A 180 -26.72 -10.67 10.49
CA GLN A 180 -27.08 -11.64 9.46
C GLN A 180 -28.31 -12.52 9.83
N ASN A 181 -28.73 -12.45 11.06
CA ASN A 181 -29.91 -13.11 11.59
C ASN A 181 -31.00 -12.09 11.90
#